data_b5dd7538b68fcec75f2d003326c869a5
#
_entry.id   b5dd7538b68fcec75f2d003326c869a5
#
_cell.length_a   1.000
_cell.length_b   1.000
_cell.length_c   1.000
_cell.angle_alpha   90.00
_cell.angle_beta   90.00
_cell.angle_gamma   90.00
#
_symmetry.space_group_name_H-M   'P 1'
#
loop_
_entity.id
_entity.type
_entity.pdbx_description
1 polymer ?
#
loop_
_entity_poly.entity_id
_entity_poly.type
_entity_poly.pdbx_seq_one_letter_code
_entity_poly.pdbx_strand_id
1 'polypeptide(L)'
;MIKYFLIGWLIAFAFWAYSITWIFHAVNYYGAGNALSGFITVLLIAYVSIYFGIFLVAIKFFRDHKYRVLIIPSVFFLLEWFKSWVFSGFPWLNLGILSESLWGLLPVVGISGTSFLIILIIALLLEKNRVIINRITAGLILVVLLIGPGHYQNGGDEKLKITVIQPLTTNIERIINMTNKAESDLVIWPEAVTKFDENVWELVPEKVVIGGFFRQENTNVYTSAINLKTGHYYDKRNLVPFGEFQPFGSLLKSINDFFNIPNSSLSSGLFNQTKADWSALICWELVFNETFTRRVRGTKYIVHISNDKWYGSSMPAQHLKHAKARAVESNKWVVRATLDGISQIISPRSNESSVTLERGEMGSITHEITLNSQDTFYIKHGDVPLLIISVLSLMLGIFFRKYEN
;
A
#
# COMPACT_ATOMS: atom_id res chain seq x y z
N MET A 1 16.72 -6.61 -28.92
CA MET A 1 16.41 -6.09 -27.58
C MET A 1 15.34 -5.01 -27.61
N ILE A 2 15.50 -3.93 -28.38
CA ILE A 2 14.53 -2.81 -28.47
C ILE A 2 13.11 -3.27 -28.76
N LYS A 3 12.90 -4.19 -29.71
CA LYS A 3 11.56 -4.73 -30.02
C LYS A 3 10.87 -5.34 -28.79
N TYR A 4 11.57 -6.11 -27.97
CA TYR A 4 11.02 -6.72 -26.76
C TYR A 4 10.71 -5.67 -25.68
N PHE A 5 11.57 -4.66 -25.53
CA PHE A 5 11.32 -3.55 -24.65
C PHE A 5 10.01 -2.82 -25.04
N LEU A 6 9.88 -2.43 -26.32
CA LEU A 6 8.70 -1.72 -26.80
C LEU A 6 7.41 -2.53 -26.65
N ILE A 7 7.44 -3.85 -26.93
CA ILE A 7 6.27 -4.72 -26.73
C ILE A 7 5.88 -4.74 -25.24
N GLY A 8 6.81 -4.96 -24.32
CA GLY A 8 6.54 -4.99 -22.90
C GLY A 8 6.05 -3.64 -22.38
N TRP A 9 6.71 -2.56 -22.84
CA TRP A 9 6.33 -1.21 -22.48
C TRP A 9 4.89 -0.88 -22.93
N LEU A 10 4.52 -1.23 -24.17
CA LEU A 10 3.16 -1.00 -24.69
C LEU A 10 2.10 -1.81 -23.95
N ILE A 11 2.38 -3.09 -23.61
CA ILE A 11 1.47 -3.93 -22.82
C ILE A 11 1.24 -3.30 -21.45
N ALA A 12 2.32 -2.92 -20.76
CA ALA A 12 2.23 -2.28 -19.46
C ALA A 12 1.57 -0.89 -19.53
N PHE A 13 1.85 -0.12 -20.58
CA PHE A 13 1.22 1.18 -20.80
C PHE A 13 -0.30 1.05 -20.90
N ALA A 14 -0.80 0.08 -21.67
CA ALA A 14 -2.23 -0.17 -21.77
C ALA A 14 -2.84 -0.59 -20.42
N PHE A 15 -2.16 -1.48 -19.67
CA PHE A 15 -2.59 -1.89 -18.33
C PHE A 15 -2.66 -0.71 -17.36
N TRP A 16 -1.61 0.10 -17.29
CA TRP A 16 -1.55 1.24 -16.39
C TRP A 16 -2.50 2.36 -16.82
N ALA A 17 -2.66 2.60 -18.12
CA ALA A 17 -3.63 3.57 -18.64
C ALA A 17 -5.07 3.22 -18.24
N TYR A 18 -5.41 1.93 -18.13
CA TYR A 18 -6.69 1.49 -17.60
C TYR A 18 -6.76 1.61 -16.07
N SER A 19 -5.70 1.23 -15.37
CA SER A 19 -5.73 1.00 -13.91
C SER A 19 -5.59 2.27 -13.08
N ILE A 20 -4.82 3.29 -13.53
CA ILE A 20 -4.45 4.47 -12.74
C ILE A 20 -4.90 5.81 -13.32
N THR A 21 -5.95 5.82 -14.15
CA THR A 21 -6.56 7.07 -14.66
C THR A 21 -7.04 8.00 -13.55
N TRP A 22 -7.30 7.48 -12.35
CA TRP A 22 -7.65 8.26 -11.17
C TRP A 22 -6.56 9.29 -10.78
N ILE A 23 -5.30 9.10 -11.19
CA ILE A 23 -4.21 10.09 -11.01
C ILE A 23 -4.55 11.41 -11.69
N PHE A 24 -5.17 11.38 -12.87
CA PHE A 24 -5.64 12.59 -13.56
C PHE A 24 -6.57 13.40 -12.67
N HIS A 25 -7.53 12.75 -12.04
CA HIS A 25 -8.48 13.42 -11.15
C HIS A 25 -7.78 13.97 -9.91
N ALA A 26 -6.83 13.23 -9.33
CA ALA A 26 -6.08 13.67 -8.17
C ALA A 26 -5.25 14.94 -8.47
N VAL A 27 -4.50 14.96 -9.58
CA VAL A 27 -3.68 16.12 -9.97
C VAL A 27 -4.56 17.31 -10.34
N ASN A 28 -5.69 17.07 -11.03
CA ASN A 28 -6.62 18.14 -11.41
C ASN A 28 -7.32 18.76 -10.20
N TYR A 29 -7.63 17.99 -9.18
CA TYR A 29 -8.23 18.47 -7.93
C TYR A 29 -7.38 19.55 -7.24
N TYR A 30 -6.07 19.42 -7.33
CA TYR A 30 -5.10 20.39 -6.78
C TYR A 30 -4.87 21.61 -7.69
N GLY A 31 -5.68 21.80 -8.75
CA GLY A 31 -5.69 23.02 -9.56
C GLY A 31 -4.71 23.03 -10.73
N ALA A 32 -4.08 21.92 -11.08
CA ALA A 32 -3.14 21.85 -12.20
C ALA A 32 -3.79 22.06 -13.60
N GLY A 33 -5.11 21.98 -13.68
CA GLY A 33 -5.85 22.05 -14.96
C GLY A 33 -5.71 20.79 -15.81
N ASN A 34 -6.59 20.62 -16.80
CA ASN A 34 -6.73 19.37 -17.56
C ASN A 34 -5.47 18.99 -18.35
N ALA A 35 -4.80 19.98 -19.00
CA ALA A 35 -3.64 19.70 -19.85
C ALA A 35 -2.46 19.17 -19.02
N LEU A 36 -2.12 19.83 -17.91
CA LEU A 36 -1.02 19.41 -17.04
C LEU A 36 -1.34 18.10 -16.31
N SER A 37 -2.59 17.92 -15.84
CA SER A 37 -3.03 16.68 -15.21
C SER A 37 -2.93 15.48 -16.17
N GLY A 38 -3.33 15.67 -17.45
CA GLY A 38 -3.16 14.67 -18.48
C GLY A 38 -1.69 14.35 -18.76
N PHE A 39 -0.85 15.38 -18.88
CA PHE A 39 0.59 15.21 -19.10
C PHE A 39 1.27 14.44 -17.96
N ILE A 40 1.04 14.83 -16.70
CA ILE A 40 1.61 14.15 -15.52
C ILE A 40 1.14 12.68 -15.45
N THR A 41 -0.15 12.43 -15.72
CA THR A 41 -0.70 11.08 -15.71
C THR A 41 -0.04 10.19 -16.77
N VAL A 42 0.08 10.69 -18.02
CA VAL A 42 0.73 9.98 -19.11
C VAL A 42 2.21 9.75 -18.82
N LEU A 43 2.90 10.73 -18.25
CA LEU A 43 4.32 10.61 -17.86
C LEU A 43 4.51 9.53 -16.80
N LEU A 44 3.65 9.48 -15.78
CA LEU A 44 3.69 8.43 -14.75
C LEU A 44 3.42 7.05 -15.36
N ILE A 45 2.39 6.92 -16.21
CA ILE A 45 2.08 5.66 -16.91
C ILE A 45 3.27 5.21 -17.75
N ALA A 46 3.88 6.12 -18.53
CA ALA A 46 5.05 5.83 -19.33
C ALA A 46 6.24 5.35 -18.48
N TYR A 47 6.48 6.03 -17.35
CA TYR A 47 7.52 5.68 -16.38
C TYR A 47 7.32 4.28 -15.77
N VAL A 48 6.16 3.99 -15.21
CA VAL A 48 5.92 2.68 -14.57
C VAL A 48 5.90 1.54 -15.59
N SER A 49 5.64 1.82 -16.87
CA SER A 49 5.68 0.85 -17.96
C SER A 49 7.11 0.43 -18.34
N ILE A 50 8.13 1.24 -18.03
CA ILE A 50 9.54 0.93 -18.28
C ILE A 50 9.94 -0.38 -17.60
N TYR A 51 9.48 -0.63 -16.39
CA TYR A 51 9.82 -1.82 -15.61
C TYR A 51 9.41 -3.11 -16.33
N PHE A 52 8.22 -3.16 -16.92
CA PHE A 52 7.78 -4.33 -17.68
C PHE A 52 8.46 -4.43 -19.06
N GLY A 53 8.81 -3.29 -19.67
CA GLY A 53 9.67 -3.26 -20.86
C GLY A 53 11.02 -3.93 -20.59
N ILE A 54 11.68 -3.56 -19.47
CA ILE A 54 12.94 -4.18 -19.03
C ILE A 54 12.74 -5.68 -18.72
N PHE A 55 11.62 -6.05 -18.09
CA PHE A 55 11.30 -7.45 -17.80
C PHE A 55 11.25 -8.32 -19.08
N LEU A 56 10.58 -7.87 -20.14
CA LEU A 56 10.57 -8.63 -21.41
C LEU A 56 11.95 -8.71 -22.07
N VAL A 57 12.77 -7.68 -21.92
CA VAL A 57 14.19 -7.76 -22.35
C VAL A 57 14.94 -8.82 -21.56
N ALA A 58 14.74 -8.89 -20.24
CA ALA A 58 15.38 -9.92 -19.39
C ALA A 58 14.91 -11.34 -19.75
N ILE A 59 13.64 -11.56 -20.02
CA ILE A 59 13.12 -12.85 -20.51
C ILE A 59 13.85 -13.25 -21.80
N LYS A 60 13.98 -12.32 -22.76
CA LYS A 60 14.71 -12.60 -24.01
C LYS A 60 16.18 -12.86 -23.76
N PHE A 61 16.79 -12.10 -22.85
CA PHE A 61 18.22 -12.20 -22.52
C PHE A 61 18.58 -13.55 -21.87
N PHE A 62 17.75 -14.04 -20.96
CA PHE A 62 17.96 -15.30 -20.24
C PHE A 62 17.20 -16.49 -20.82
N ARG A 63 16.65 -16.36 -22.05
CA ARG A 63 15.78 -17.36 -22.67
C ARG A 63 16.35 -18.76 -22.68
N ASP A 64 17.62 -18.88 -23.03
CA ASP A 64 18.31 -20.17 -23.24
C ASP A 64 19.17 -20.57 -22.02
N HIS A 65 19.15 -19.76 -20.93
CA HIS A 65 19.92 -20.02 -19.73
C HIS A 65 19.32 -21.16 -18.90
N LYS A 66 20.16 -22.10 -18.40
CA LYS A 66 19.70 -23.30 -17.69
C LYS A 66 18.97 -23.00 -16.38
N TYR A 67 19.25 -21.88 -15.71
CA TYR A 67 18.64 -21.44 -14.46
C TYR A 67 17.53 -20.39 -14.66
N ARG A 68 17.04 -20.20 -15.88
CA ARG A 68 16.02 -19.18 -16.22
C ARG A 68 14.76 -19.25 -15.36
N VAL A 69 14.38 -20.45 -14.92
CA VAL A 69 13.20 -20.67 -14.08
C VAL A 69 13.28 -19.88 -12.76
N LEU A 70 14.48 -19.70 -12.21
CA LEU A 70 14.68 -18.92 -11.00
C LEU A 70 15.08 -17.47 -11.30
N ILE A 71 15.84 -17.23 -12.37
CA ILE A 71 16.31 -15.90 -12.74
C ILE A 71 15.14 -14.99 -13.16
N ILE A 72 14.18 -15.49 -13.95
CA ILE A 72 13.06 -14.67 -14.45
C ILE A 72 12.18 -14.11 -13.32
N PRO A 73 11.68 -14.92 -12.36
CA PRO A 73 10.94 -14.37 -11.23
C PRO A 73 11.77 -13.46 -10.33
N SER A 74 13.09 -13.73 -10.19
CA SER A 74 14.01 -12.87 -9.45
C SER A 74 14.14 -11.49 -10.08
N VAL A 75 14.27 -11.42 -11.41
CA VAL A 75 14.29 -10.14 -12.13
C VAL A 75 12.97 -9.39 -11.97
N PHE A 76 11.83 -10.09 -12.07
CA PHE A 76 10.52 -9.46 -11.89
C PHE A 76 10.39 -8.84 -10.50
N PHE A 77 10.73 -9.61 -9.45
CA PHE A 77 10.73 -9.12 -8.07
C PHE A 77 11.64 -7.89 -7.89
N LEU A 78 12.88 -7.94 -8.41
CA LEU A 78 13.81 -6.81 -8.31
C LEU A 78 13.26 -5.55 -9.01
N LEU A 79 12.59 -5.70 -10.13
CA LEU A 79 11.95 -4.59 -10.84
C LEU A 79 10.77 -4.01 -10.05
N GLU A 80 9.91 -4.84 -9.43
CA GLU A 80 8.85 -4.37 -8.52
C GLU A 80 9.45 -3.68 -7.29
N TRP A 81 10.54 -4.22 -6.74
CA TRP A 81 11.26 -3.63 -5.61
C TRP A 81 11.85 -2.27 -5.98
N PHE A 82 12.54 -2.13 -7.12
CA PHE A 82 13.01 -0.82 -7.61
C PHE A 82 11.87 0.18 -7.80
N LYS A 83 10.76 -0.25 -8.41
CA LYS A 83 9.57 0.58 -8.59
C LYS A 83 9.01 1.10 -7.25
N SER A 84 9.24 0.40 -6.15
CA SER A 84 8.68 0.76 -4.83
C SER A 84 9.36 1.94 -4.14
N TRP A 85 10.55 2.38 -4.59
CA TRP A 85 11.28 3.47 -3.95
C TRP A 85 11.95 4.47 -4.90
N VAL A 86 12.20 4.12 -6.15
CA VAL A 86 12.80 5.05 -7.12
C VAL A 86 11.82 6.18 -7.44
N PHE A 87 12.29 7.44 -7.40
CA PHE A 87 11.47 8.65 -7.55
C PHE A 87 10.27 8.71 -6.58
N SER A 88 10.51 8.49 -5.30
CA SER A 88 9.53 8.38 -4.21
C SER A 88 8.70 7.10 -4.22
N GLY A 89 8.85 6.25 -5.22
CA GLY A 89 8.22 4.96 -5.34
C GLY A 89 6.75 4.99 -5.82
N PHE A 90 6.35 3.91 -6.50
CA PHE A 90 4.96 3.66 -6.87
C PHE A 90 4.62 2.16 -6.74
N PRO A 91 4.58 1.61 -5.50
CA PRO A 91 4.28 0.19 -5.23
C PRO A 91 2.78 -0.13 -5.34
N TRP A 92 2.10 0.43 -6.35
CA TRP A 92 0.67 0.26 -6.58
C TRP A 92 0.41 -0.96 -7.46
N LEU A 93 -0.66 -1.73 -7.14
CA LEU A 93 -1.15 -2.88 -7.92
C LEU A 93 -0.05 -3.87 -8.36
N ASN A 94 0.88 -4.22 -7.45
CA ASN A 94 1.82 -5.31 -7.69
C ASN A 94 1.08 -6.62 -8.01
N LEU A 95 1.67 -7.49 -8.81
CA LEU A 95 1.00 -8.69 -9.32
C LEU A 95 0.39 -9.57 -8.21
N GLY A 96 1.06 -9.68 -7.07
CA GLY A 96 0.62 -10.48 -5.93
C GLY A 96 -0.67 -9.99 -5.24
N ILE A 97 -1.11 -8.76 -5.53
CA ILE A 97 -2.34 -8.23 -4.94
C ILE A 97 -3.57 -8.47 -5.81
N LEU A 98 -3.39 -8.83 -7.09
CA LEU A 98 -4.48 -8.85 -8.07
C LEU A 98 -5.57 -9.89 -7.77
N SER A 99 -5.26 -10.99 -7.09
CA SER A 99 -6.23 -12.05 -6.76
C SER A 99 -6.20 -12.40 -5.27
N GLU A 100 -7.30 -12.15 -4.57
CA GLU A 100 -7.44 -12.47 -3.14
C GLU A 100 -7.30 -13.97 -2.88
N SER A 101 -7.72 -14.81 -3.82
CA SER A 101 -7.59 -16.28 -3.71
C SER A 101 -6.13 -16.76 -3.64
N LEU A 102 -5.16 -15.96 -4.10
CA LEU A 102 -3.74 -16.31 -4.09
C LEU A 102 -2.98 -15.79 -2.86
N TRP A 103 -3.67 -15.34 -1.82
CA TRP A 103 -3.07 -14.73 -0.65
C TRP A 103 -2.65 -15.70 0.45
N GLY A 104 -2.74 -17.02 0.22
CA GLY A 104 -2.39 -18.02 1.23
C GLY A 104 -0.99 -17.89 1.83
N LEU A 105 -0.02 -17.39 1.09
CA LEU A 105 1.36 -17.18 1.57
C LEU A 105 1.72 -15.75 1.94
N LEU A 106 0.78 -14.80 1.91
CA LEU A 106 1.08 -13.40 2.28
C LEU A 106 1.77 -13.27 3.66
N PRO A 107 1.38 -14.02 4.72
CA PRO A 107 2.06 -13.92 6.01
C PRO A 107 3.54 -14.34 6.00
N VAL A 108 3.95 -15.08 4.97
CA VAL A 108 5.31 -15.62 4.84
C VAL A 108 6.14 -14.81 3.87
N VAL A 109 5.62 -14.55 2.66
CA VAL A 109 6.39 -13.97 1.56
C VAL A 109 5.97 -12.54 1.19
N GLY A 110 4.87 -12.06 1.73
CA GLY A 110 4.30 -10.74 1.41
C GLY A 110 3.75 -10.63 -0.01
N ILE A 111 3.27 -9.44 -0.36
CA ILE A 111 2.72 -9.14 -1.69
C ILE A 111 3.77 -9.35 -2.78
N SER A 112 5.00 -8.84 -2.56
CA SER A 112 6.09 -8.97 -3.53
C SER A 112 6.53 -10.40 -3.74
N GLY A 113 6.55 -11.21 -2.66
CA GLY A 113 6.85 -12.64 -2.75
C GLY A 113 5.76 -13.43 -3.45
N THR A 114 4.49 -13.04 -3.28
CA THR A 114 3.39 -13.65 -4.05
C THR A 114 3.53 -13.33 -5.54
N SER A 115 3.92 -12.09 -5.91
CA SER A 115 4.27 -11.74 -7.29
C SER A 115 5.38 -12.64 -7.85
N PHE A 116 6.46 -12.84 -7.07
CA PHE A 116 7.56 -13.74 -7.44
C PHE A 116 7.06 -15.17 -7.69
N LEU A 117 6.24 -15.72 -6.79
CA LEU A 117 5.71 -17.10 -6.91
C LEU A 117 4.79 -17.27 -8.12
N ILE A 118 3.97 -16.27 -8.45
CA ILE A 118 3.14 -16.30 -9.67
C ILE A 118 4.02 -16.37 -10.92
N ILE A 119 5.06 -15.54 -11.02
CA ILE A 119 6.00 -15.59 -12.15
C ILE A 119 6.79 -16.91 -12.16
N LEU A 120 7.14 -17.45 -10.99
CA LEU A 120 7.80 -18.75 -10.88
C LEU A 120 6.91 -19.89 -11.41
N ILE A 121 5.62 -19.90 -11.06
CA ILE A 121 4.65 -20.86 -11.61
C ILE A 121 4.63 -20.78 -13.13
N ILE A 122 4.53 -19.57 -13.70
CA ILE A 122 4.52 -19.37 -15.15
C ILE A 122 5.83 -19.87 -15.76
N ALA A 123 6.98 -19.56 -15.17
CA ALA A 123 8.29 -20.01 -15.66
C ALA A 123 8.42 -21.54 -15.63
N LEU A 124 7.95 -22.20 -14.56
CA LEU A 124 7.91 -23.66 -14.44
C LEU A 124 7.02 -24.33 -15.50
N LEU A 125 5.83 -23.77 -15.75
CA LEU A 125 4.90 -24.29 -16.76
C LEU A 125 5.43 -24.15 -18.20
N LEU A 126 6.20 -23.10 -18.47
CA LEU A 126 6.81 -22.84 -19.79
C LEU A 126 8.15 -23.59 -19.99
N GLU A 127 8.72 -24.17 -18.92
CA GLU A 127 9.99 -24.91 -19.01
C GLU A 127 9.78 -26.25 -19.70
N LYS A 128 10.59 -26.52 -20.76
CA LYS A 128 10.48 -27.71 -21.59
C LYS A 128 11.22 -28.92 -21.02
N ASN A 129 12.22 -28.70 -20.16
CA ASN A 129 12.96 -29.73 -19.49
C ASN A 129 12.22 -30.18 -18.23
N ARG A 130 12.30 -31.48 -17.87
CA ARG A 130 11.67 -32.04 -16.65
C ARG A 130 10.20 -31.66 -16.50
N VAL A 131 9.44 -31.66 -17.58
CA VAL A 131 8.07 -31.14 -17.67
C VAL A 131 7.15 -31.64 -16.54
N ILE A 132 7.20 -32.94 -16.21
CA ILE A 132 6.35 -33.52 -15.16
C ILE A 132 6.69 -32.92 -13.79
N ILE A 133 7.97 -32.89 -13.43
CA ILE A 133 8.44 -32.35 -12.13
C ILE A 133 8.06 -30.87 -12.01
N ASN A 134 8.31 -30.09 -13.07
CA ASN A 134 7.99 -28.67 -13.07
C ASN A 134 6.48 -28.41 -12.94
N ARG A 135 5.63 -29.20 -13.59
CA ARG A 135 4.17 -29.08 -13.46
C ARG A 135 3.69 -29.44 -12.07
N ILE A 136 4.25 -30.51 -11.47
CA ILE A 136 3.93 -30.89 -10.08
C ILE A 136 4.36 -29.78 -9.14
N THR A 137 5.57 -29.24 -9.27
CA THR A 137 6.07 -28.14 -8.44
C THR A 137 5.22 -26.89 -8.58
N ALA A 138 4.86 -26.50 -9.80
CA ALA A 138 3.96 -25.36 -10.05
C ALA A 138 2.58 -25.58 -9.41
N GLY A 139 2.03 -26.80 -9.53
CA GLY A 139 0.77 -27.17 -8.90
C GLY A 139 0.82 -27.11 -7.37
N LEU A 140 1.90 -27.59 -6.75
CA LEU A 140 2.08 -27.52 -5.29
C LEU A 140 2.17 -26.06 -4.81
N ILE A 141 2.94 -25.20 -5.50
CA ILE A 141 3.01 -23.77 -5.17
C ILE A 141 1.63 -23.13 -5.28
N LEU A 142 0.89 -23.42 -6.36
CA LEU A 142 -0.46 -22.89 -6.57
C LEU A 142 -1.41 -23.34 -5.46
N VAL A 143 -1.38 -24.61 -5.09
CA VAL A 143 -2.19 -25.15 -3.98
C VAL A 143 -1.90 -24.39 -2.68
N VAL A 144 -0.63 -24.15 -2.35
CA VAL A 144 -0.27 -23.44 -1.12
C VAL A 144 -0.69 -21.95 -1.20
N LEU A 145 -0.65 -21.33 -2.37
CA LEU A 145 -1.20 -19.98 -2.55
C LEU A 145 -2.72 -19.94 -2.33
N LEU A 146 -3.44 -21.00 -2.74
CA LEU A 146 -4.90 -21.06 -2.63
C LEU A 146 -5.39 -21.44 -1.22
N ILE A 147 -4.68 -22.33 -0.49
CA ILE A 147 -5.11 -22.86 0.80
C ILE A 147 -4.11 -22.65 1.94
N GLY A 148 -3.11 -21.80 1.74
CA GLY A 148 -2.03 -21.58 2.71
C GLY A 148 -2.48 -20.81 3.97
N PRO A 149 -1.55 -20.59 4.93
CA PRO A 149 -1.85 -20.04 6.25
C PRO A 149 -2.51 -18.66 6.23
N GLY A 150 -2.38 -17.90 5.16
CA GLY A 150 -3.05 -16.59 5.01
C GLY A 150 -4.58 -16.66 5.07
N HIS A 151 -5.17 -17.82 4.82
CA HIS A 151 -6.62 -18.04 4.91
C HIS A 151 -7.07 -18.58 6.27
N TYR A 152 -6.14 -19.03 7.15
CA TYR A 152 -6.42 -19.72 8.42
C TYR A 152 -5.66 -19.10 9.58
N GLN A 153 -5.75 -17.78 9.72
CA GLN A 153 -4.99 -17.06 10.74
C GLN A 153 -5.66 -17.15 12.12
N ASN A 154 -4.87 -17.28 13.17
CA ASN A 154 -5.37 -17.29 14.54
C ASN A 154 -5.44 -15.86 15.06
N GLY A 155 -6.58 -15.49 15.67
CA GLY A 155 -6.71 -14.26 16.44
C GLY A 155 -6.03 -14.39 17.81
N GLY A 156 -5.90 -13.27 18.51
CA GLY A 156 -5.58 -13.25 19.94
C GLY A 156 -6.83 -13.51 20.79
N ASP A 157 -6.67 -13.52 22.11
CA ASP A 157 -7.79 -13.73 23.05
C ASP A 157 -8.40 -12.38 23.52
N GLU A 158 -7.67 -11.30 23.43
CA GLU A 158 -8.12 -9.95 23.84
C GLU A 158 -9.00 -9.34 22.77
N LYS A 159 -10.18 -8.85 23.15
CA LYS A 159 -11.16 -8.24 22.26
C LYS A 159 -11.24 -6.74 22.51
N LEU A 160 -11.51 -6.00 21.43
CA LEU A 160 -11.67 -4.55 21.47
C LEU A 160 -12.83 -4.12 20.55
N LYS A 161 -13.81 -3.42 21.11
CA LYS A 161 -14.92 -2.83 20.35
C LYS A 161 -14.48 -1.47 19.81
N ILE A 162 -14.55 -1.26 18.50
CA ILE A 162 -14.11 -0.04 17.82
C ILE A 162 -15.22 0.47 16.91
N THR A 163 -15.37 1.79 16.85
CA THR A 163 -16.21 2.47 15.87
C THR A 163 -15.37 3.27 14.89
N VAL A 164 -15.62 3.09 13.61
CA VAL A 164 -15.10 3.93 12.51
C VAL A 164 -16.17 4.89 12.07
N ILE A 165 -15.83 6.16 11.84
CA ILE A 165 -16.77 7.13 11.27
C ILE A 165 -16.33 7.57 9.86
N GLN A 166 -17.32 7.73 8.96
CA GLN A 166 -17.19 8.31 7.62
C GLN A 166 -18.09 9.55 7.53
N PRO A 167 -17.55 10.75 7.80
CA PRO A 167 -18.39 11.94 7.99
C PRO A 167 -18.72 12.68 6.70
N LEU A 168 -18.05 12.40 5.59
CA LEU A 168 -18.11 13.12 4.29
C LEU A 168 -17.78 14.61 4.37
N THR A 169 -17.35 15.11 5.52
CA THR A 169 -17.09 16.51 5.79
C THR A 169 -15.99 16.68 6.81
N THR A 170 -15.33 17.81 6.78
CA THR A 170 -14.36 18.25 7.78
C THR A 170 -14.99 19.17 8.85
N ASN A 171 -16.34 19.29 8.89
CA ASN A 171 -17.04 20.02 9.94
C ASN A 171 -16.88 19.26 11.26
N ILE A 172 -16.14 19.85 12.20
CA ILE A 172 -15.74 19.22 13.45
C ILE A 172 -16.94 18.94 14.36
N GLU A 173 -17.94 19.82 14.41
CA GLU A 173 -19.15 19.63 15.23
C GLU A 173 -19.93 18.39 14.79
N ARG A 174 -19.99 18.15 13.47
CA ARG A 174 -20.65 16.96 12.92
C ARG A 174 -19.87 15.69 13.27
N ILE A 175 -18.55 15.74 13.18
CA ILE A 175 -17.67 14.63 13.54
C ILE A 175 -17.82 14.28 15.01
N ILE A 176 -17.86 15.29 15.90
CA ILE A 176 -18.08 15.11 17.33
C ILE A 176 -19.46 14.54 17.62
N ASN A 177 -20.50 15.01 16.96
CA ASN A 177 -21.85 14.47 17.13
C ASN A 177 -21.90 12.98 16.73
N MET A 178 -21.25 12.59 15.65
CA MET A 178 -21.13 11.17 15.25
C MET A 178 -20.34 10.37 16.29
N THR A 179 -19.25 10.95 16.83
CA THR A 179 -18.43 10.32 17.87
C THR A 179 -19.22 10.08 19.15
N ASN A 180 -20.01 11.05 19.61
CA ASN A 180 -20.83 10.93 20.83
C ASN A 180 -21.94 9.86 20.70
N LYS A 181 -22.39 9.59 19.47
CA LYS A 181 -23.36 8.53 19.17
C LYS A 181 -22.73 7.15 19.00
N ALA A 182 -21.39 7.04 18.97
CA ALA A 182 -20.72 5.77 18.80
C ALA A 182 -20.99 4.81 19.98
N GLU A 183 -21.14 3.52 19.69
CA GLU A 183 -21.41 2.50 20.71
C GLU A 183 -20.14 1.98 21.41
N SER A 184 -18.97 2.33 20.93
CA SER A 184 -17.68 1.94 21.52
C SER A 184 -17.00 3.11 22.21
N ASP A 185 -16.05 2.80 23.10
CA ASP A 185 -15.21 3.80 23.77
C ASP A 185 -14.04 4.26 22.89
N LEU A 186 -13.66 3.49 21.85
CA LEU A 186 -12.64 3.84 20.89
C LEU A 186 -13.26 4.17 19.53
N VAL A 187 -13.04 5.39 19.05
CA VAL A 187 -13.56 5.91 17.79
C VAL A 187 -12.41 6.32 16.89
N ILE A 188 -12.46 5.90 15.63
CA ILE A 188 -11.45 6.24 14.64
C ILE A 188 -12.01 7.27 13.66
N TRP A 189 -11.31 8.42 13.56
CA TRP A 189 -11.59 9.48 12.61
C TRP A 189 -10.72 9.34 11.35
N PRO A 190 -11.19 9.83 10.19
CA PRO A 190 -10.39 9.80 8.96
C PRO A 190 -9.19 10.76 8.98
N GLU A 191 -8.44 10.78 7.87
CA GLU A 191 -7.26 11.62 7.66
C GLU A 191 -7.65 13.10 7.55
N ALA A 192 -6.81 13.97 8.14
CA ALA A 192 -6.78 15.42 7.91
C ALA A 192 -8.15 16.11 8.12
N VAL A 193 -8.86 15.75 9.19
CA VAL A 193 -10.19 16.31 9.47
C VAL A 193 -10.13 17.80 9.87
N THR A 194 -9.09 18.21 10.62
CA THR A 194 -8.88 19.59 11.05
C THR A 194 -7.42 19.84 11.46
N LYS A 195 -7.10 21.08 11.82
CA LYS A 195 -5.85 21.37 12.52
C LYS A 195 -5.94 20.85 13.95
N PHE A 196 -4.81 20.31 14.43
CA PHE A 196 -4.71 19.89 15.82
C PHE A 196 -4.47 21.12 16.71
N ASP A 197 -5.44 21.44 17.54
CA ASP A 197 -5.37 22.47 18.57
C ASP A 197 -5.95 21.95 19.89
N GLU A 198 -5.76 22.73 20.98
CA GLU A 198 -6.17 22.33 22.33
C GLU A 198 -7.70 22.17 22.46
N ASN A 199 -8.49 22.88 21.64
CA ASN A 199 -9.96 22.80 21.71
C ASN A 199 -10.50 21.43 21.28
N VAL A 200 -9.76 20.69 20.44
CA VAL A 200 -10.19 19.33 20.01
C VAL A 200 -10.18 18.34 21.19
N TRP A 201 -9.30 18.53 22.18
CA TRP A 201 -9.24 17.70 23.37
C TRP A 201 -10.46 17.87 24.30
N GLU A 202 -10.99 19.07 24.37
CA GLU A 202 -12.09 19.40 25.27
C GLU A 202 -13.43 18.90 24.74
N LEU A 203 -13.51 18.65 23.43
CA LEU A 203 -14.77 18.34 22.74
C LEU A 203 -15.22 16.88 22.85
N VAL A 204 -14.31 15.94 23.18
CA VAL A 204 -14.60 14.49 23.27
C VAL A 204 -14.03 13.83 24.54
N PRO A 205 -14.30 14.35 25.74
CA PRO A 205 -13.61 13.97 26.98
C PRO A 205 -13.87 12.53 27.41
N GLU A 206 -14.99 11.93 27.05
CA GLU A 206 -15.39 10.58 27.50
C GLU A 206 -14.94 9.47 26.54
N LYS A 207 -14.71 9.78 25.28
CA LYS A 207 -14.33 8.81 24.25
C LYS A 207 -12.83 8.84 23.98
N VAL A 208 -12.26 7.68 23.70
CA VAL A 208 -10.92 7.60 23.14
C VAL A 208 -11.01 7.80 21.63
N VAL A 209 -10.36 8.82 21.11
CA VAL A 209 -10.34 9.11 19.68
C VAL A 209 -8.93 8.94 19.15
N ILE A 210 -8.78 8.19 18.03
CA ILE A 210 -7.61 8.22 17.18
C ILE A 210 -8.03 8.84 15.85
N GLY A 211 -7.49 10.00 15.51
CA GLY A 211 -7.91 10.75 14.34
C GLY A 211 -6.76 11.34 13.55
N GLY A 212 -7.05 11.75 12.32
CA GLY A 212 -6.12 12.41 11.43
C GLY A 212 -6.20 13.93 11.52
N PHE A 213 -5.06 14.57 11.77
CA PHE A 213 -4.96 16.00 11.98
C PHE A 213 -3.78 16.60 11.22
N PHE A 214 -3.84 17.91 10.95
CA PHE A 214 -2.65 18.69 10.63
C PHE A 214 -2.00 19.17 11.92
N ARG A 215 -0.84 18.58 12.27
CA ARG A 215 -0.05 18.95 13.45
C ARG A 215 1.06 19.90 13.05
N GLN A 216 1.20 20.98 13.76
CA GLN A 216 2.29 21.94 13.55
C GLN A 216 3.34 21.80 14.66
N GLU A 217 4.61 21.77 14.27
CA GLU A 217 5.74 21.79 15.18
C GLU A 217 6.81 22.74 14.62
N ASN A 218 7.05 23.84 15.30
CA ASN A 218 7.86 24.96 14.79
C ASN A 218 7.33 25.44 13.42
N THR A 219 8.16 25.41 12.39
CA THR A 219 7.81 25.75 11.00
C THR A 219 7.27 24.60 10.19
N ASN A 220 7.30 23.37 10.73
CA ASN A 220 6.89 22.17 10.02
C ASN A 220 5.40 21.88 10.25
N VAL A 221 4.72 21.42 9.19
CA VAL A 221 3.35 20.94 9.25
C VAL A 221 3.33 19.48 8.83
N TYR A 222 2.75 18.62 9.65
CA TYR A 222 2.64 17.18 9.43
C TYR A 222 1.17 16.78 9.28
N THR A 223 0.90 15.78 8.44
CA THR A 223 -0.33 15.01 8.55
C THR A 223 -0.10 13.91 9.58
N SER A 224 -0.88 13.90 10.65
CA SER A 224 -0.62 13.05 11.82
C SER A 224 -1.84 12.26 12.24
N ALA A 225 -1.65 11.02 12.66
CA ALA A 225 -2.64 10.25 13.40
C ALA A 225 -2.38 10.46 14.90
N ILE A 226 -3.36 10.95 15.64
CA ILE A 226 -3.21 11.32 17.06
C ILE A 226 -4.27 10.63 17.90
N ASN A 227 -3.83 9.97 18.98
CA ASN A 227 -4.72 9.52 20.04
C ASN A 227 -4.98 10.69 21.00
N LEU A 228 -6.19 11.23 20.97
CA LEU A 228 -6.53 12.42 21.73
C LEU A 228 -6.46 12.21 23.25
N LYS A 229 -6.65 11.00 23.76
CA LYS A 229 -6.58 10.72 25.19
C LYS A 229 -5.16 10.64 25.73
N THR A 230 -4.22 10.08 24.96
CA THR A 230 -2.85 9.83 25.43
C THR A 230 -1.83 10.83 24.89
N GLY A 231 -2.19 11.60 23.86
CA GLY A 231 -1.26 12.47 23.13
C GLY A 231 -0.29 11.72 22.23
N HIS A 232 -0.37 10.38 22.18
CA HIS A 232 0.49 9.61 21.28
C HIS A 232 0.14 9.92 19.83
N TYR A 233 1.16 10.23 19.00
CA TYR A 233 0.97 10.56 17.61
C TYR A 233 1.95 9.84 16.68
N TYR A 234 1.55 9.78 15.42
CA TYR A 234 2.35 9.33 14.30
C TYR A 234 2.25 10.33 13.16
N ASP A 235 3.37 10.85 12.68
CA ASP A 235 3.44 11.76 11.55
C ASP A 235 3.67 10.98 10.26
N LYS A 236 2.88 11.28 9.22
CA LYS A 236 2.97 10.68 7.91
C LYS A 236 4.37 10.80 7.33
N ARG A 237 4.94 9.66 6.92
CA ARG A 237 6.28 9.59 6.38
C ARG A 237 6.30 9.65 4.85
N ASN A 238 5.50 8.80 4.20
CA ASN A 238 5.45 8.72 2.74
C ASN A 238 4.43 9.72 2.22
N LEU A 239 4.91 10.90 1.86
CA LEU A 239 4.07 11.98 1.33
C LEU A 239 3.72 11.73 -0.14
N VAL A 240 2.53 12.19 -0.56
CA VAL A 240 2.07 12.10 -1.95
C VAL A 240 2.79 13.16 -2.80
N PRO A 241 3.55 12.75 -3.84
CA PRO A 241 4.19 13.71 -4.73
C PRO A 241 3.16 14.64 -5.40
N PHE A 242 3.49 15.91 -5.54
CA PHE A 242 2.65 16.99 -6.09
C PHE A 242 1.38 17.32 -5.31
N GLY A 243 0.92 16.47 -4.40
CA GLY A 243 -0.22 16.73 -3.52
C GLY A 243 0.20 17.25 -2.15
N GLU A 244 1.19 16.63 -1.53
CA GLU A 244 1.65 16.94 -0.17
C GLU A 244 3.06 17.53 -0.12
N PHE A 245 3.89 17.22 -1.12
CA PHE A 245 5.19 17.84 -1.29
C PHE A 245 5.52 17.98 -2.78
N GLN A 246 6.46 18.87 -3.09
CA GLN A 246 6.95 19.05 -4.46
C GLN A 246 8.24 18.26 -4.66
N PRO A 247 8.24 17.22 -5.54
CA PRO A 247 9.46 16.55 -5.94
C PRO A 247 10.41 17.53 -6.61
N PHE A 248 11.73 17.34 -6.36
CA PHE A 248 12.80 18.17 -6.93
C PHE A 248 12.80 19.65 -6.51
N GLY A 249 11.97 20.07 -5.53
CA GLY A 249 12.03 21.32 -4.81
C GLY A 249 12.31 22.56 -5.69
N SER A 250 13.47 23.20 -5.46
CA SER A 250 13.86 24.42 -6.15
C SER A 250 14.08 24.27 -7.67
N LEU A 251 14.39 23.07 -8.18
CA LEU A 251 14.64 22.84 -9.60
C LEU A 251 13.37 23.02 -10.45
N LEU A 252 12.20 22.64 -9.90
CA LEU A 252 10.92 22.77 -10.59
C LEU A 252 10.13 24.03 -10.17
N LYS A 253 10.68 24.87 -9.29
CA LYS A 253 9.98 26.06 -8.79
C LYS A 253 9.45 26.94 -9.92
N SER A 254 10.26 27.27 -10.92
CA SER A 254 9.85 28.11 -12.06
C SER A 254 8.73 27.45 -12.89
N ILE A 255 8.73 26.13 -13.01
CA ILE A 255 7.68 25.38 -13.70
C ILE A 255 6.40 25.39 -12.86
N ASN A 256 6.51 25.19 -11.56
CA ASN A 256 5.37 25.22 -10.64
C ASN A 256 4.73 26.60 -10.57
N ASP A 257 5.54 27.66 -10.51
CA ASP A 257 5.07 29.06 -10.52
C ASP A 257 4.36 29.38 -11.85
N PHE A 258 4.90 28.90 -12.98
CA PHE A 258 4.29 29.11 -14.30
C PHE A 258 2.92 28.41 -14.44
N PHE A 259 2.76 27.22 -13.85
CA PHE A 259 1.50 26.46 -13.89
C PHE A 259 0.60 26.72 -12.68
N ASN A 260 0.94 27.65 -11.79
CA ASN A 260 0.21 27.94 -10.54
C ASN A 260 -0.05 26.69 -9.70
N ILE A 261 0.89 25.73 -9.65
CA ILE A 261 0.77 24.54 -8.81
C ILE A 261 0.90 24.99 -7.34
N PRO A 262 -0.10 24.70 -6.48
CA PRO A 262 -0.04 25.08 -5.08
C PRO A 262 1.22 24.51 -4.42
N ASN A 263 1.97 25.35 -3.73
CA ASN A 263 3.13 24.92 -2.94
C ASN A 263 2.64 24.25 -1.65
N SER A 264 2.25 22.99 -1.71
CA SER A 264 2.07 22.22 -0.49
C SER A 264 3.44 21.75 -0.01
N SER A 265 3.77 22.08 1.22
CA SER A 265 5.05 21.76 1.87
C SER A 265 4.81 21.07 3.20
N LEU A 266 4.12 19.93 3.17
CA LEU A 266 4.04 19.10 4.36
C LEU A 266 5.41 18.49 4.64
N SER A 267 5.70 18.32 5.91
CA SER A 267 6.95 17.71 6.38
C SER A 267 6.77 16.21 6.55
N SER A 268 7.78 15.45 6.12
CA SER A 268 7.80 14.00 6.31
C SER A 268 8.15 13.64 7.76
N GLY A 269 7.39 12.75 8.36
CA GLY A 269 7.66 12.22 9.69
C GLY A 269 8.98 11.45 9.76
N LEU A 270 9.53 11.33 10.97
CA LEU A 270 10.75 10.58 11.23
C LEU A 270 10.56 9.08 10.93
N PHE A 271 11.66 8.42 10.59
CA PHE A 271 11.64 6.98 10.28
C PHE A 271 11.35 6.11 11.51
N ASN A 272 11.92 6.45 12.65
CA ASN A 272 11.82 5.71 13.91
C ASN A 272 10.93 6.45 14.91
N GLN A 273 9.63 6.59 14.59
CA GLN A 273 8.66 7.15 15.51
C GLN A 273 8.23 6.10 16.55
N THR A 274 7.91 6.56 17.75
CA THR A 274 7.41 5.71 18.83
C THR A 274 6.15 4.94 18.41
N LYS A 275 5.91 3.81 19.04
CA LYS A 275 4.73 2.95 18.76
C LYS A 275 3.88 2.82 20.01
N ALA A 276 2.59 2.71 19.81
CA ALA A 276 1.62 2.27 20.81
C ALA A 276 1.24 0.80 20.56
N ASP A 277 0.23 0.29 21.22
CA ASP A 277 -0.36 -1.04 20.92
C ASP A 277 -0.96 -1.11 19.51
N TRP A 278 -1.19 0.03 18.89
CA TRP A 278 -1.66 0.17 17.52
C TRP A 278 -0.60 0.83 16.64
N SER A 279 -0.65 0.50 15.36
CA SER A 279 0.13 1.20 14.33
C SER A 279 -0.76 2.11 13.51
N ALA A 280 -0.28 3.31 13.20
CA ALA A 280 -0.91 4.15 12.19
C ALA A 280 -0.26 3.97 10.82
N LEU A 281 -1.11 4.02 9.80
CA LEU A 281 -0.73 4.19 8.40
C LEU A 281 -1.69 5.21 7.79
N ILE A 282 -1.13 6.24 7.17
CA ILE A 282 -1.92 7.37 6.68
C ILE A 282 -1.97 7.31 5.16
N CYS A 283 -3.20 7.13 4.61
CA CYS A 283 -3.47 7.13 3.18
C CYS A 283 -2.59 6.10 2.43
N TRP A 284 -1.90 6.50 1.38
CA TRP A 284 -1.12 5.62 0.52
C TRP A 284 0.14 5.00 1.17
N GLU A 285 0.53 5.41 2.40
CA GLU A 285 1.62 4.76 3.14
C GLU A 285 1.44 3.25 3.27
N LEU A 286 0.20 2.80 3.31
CA LEU A 286 -0.18 1.39 3.39
C LEU A 286 0.46 0.54 2.27
N VAL A 287 0.76 1.11 1.11
CA VAL A 287 1.31 0.36 -0.02
C VAL A 287 2.83 0.16 0.06
N PHE A 288 3.55 0.92 0.89
CA PHE A 288 5.00 0.85 1.03
C PHE A 288 5.43 -0.26 1.99
N ASN A 289 6.02 -1.34 1.48
CA ASN A 289 6.40 -2.52 2.26
C ASN A 289 7.29 -2.19 3.47
N GLU A 290 8.29 -1.33 3.28
CA GLU A 290 9.22 -0.97 4.35
C GLU A 290 8.53 -0.18 5.47
N THR A 291 7.76 0.85 5.14
CA THR A 291 6.99 1.62 6.12
C THR A 291 5.99 0.72 6.83
N PHE A 292 5.25 -0.10 6.08
CA PHE A 292 4.27 -1.03 6.63
C PHE A 292 4.90 -2.00 7.63
N THR A 293 5.91 -2.77 7.24
CA THR A 293 6.52 -3.78 8.12
C THR A 293 7.15 -3.16 9.37
N ARG A 294 7.79 -2.00 9.24
CA ARG A 294 8.36 -1.29 10.38
C ARG A 294 7.31 -0.78 11.36
N ARG A 295 6.23 -0.21 10.85
CA ARG A 295 5.17 0.35 11.69
C ARG A 295 4.37 -0.75 12.41
N VAL A 296 4.05 -1.83 11.71
CA VAL A 296 3.15 -2.89 12.20
C VAL A 296 3.85 -3.85 13.17
N ARG A 297 5.18 -4.01 13.05
CA ARG A 297 5.94 -4.91 13.93
C ARG A 297 5.76 -4.56 15.41
N GLY A 298 5.33 -5.54 16.21
CA GLY A 298 5.14 -5.43 17.67
C GLY A 298 3.86 -4.71 18.09
N THR A 299 2.96 -4.35 17.17
CA THR A 299 1.66 -3.75 17.48
C THR A 299 0.54 -4.81 17.43
N LYS A 300 -0.62 -4.51 18.00
CA LYS A 300 -1.73 -5.47 18.11
C LYS A 300 -2.75 -5.35 16.98
N TYR A 301 -2.97 -4.14 16.43
CA TYR A 301 -3.88 -3.84 15.31
C TYR A 301 -3.40 -2.61 14.53
N ILE A 302 -4.01 -2.37 13.40
CA ILE A 302 -3.61 -1.32 12.46
C ILE A 302 -4.76 -0.32 12.32
N VAL A 303 -4.45 0.97 12.51
CA VAL A 303 -5.33 2.09 12.21
C VAL A 303 -4.90 2.67 10.86
N HIS A 304 -5.77 2.57 9.87
CA HIS A 304 -5.55 3.13 8.54
C HIS A 304 -6.55 4.25 8.30
N ILE A 305 -6.06 5.48 8.28
CA ILE A 305 -6.87 6.67 8.03
C ILE A 305 -6.55 7.24 6.66
N SER A 306 -7.58 7.68 5.92
CA SER A 306 -7.44 8.18 4.57
C SER A 306 -8.46 9.24 4.21
N ASN A 307 -8.12 10.09 3.24
CA ASN A 307 -9.05 10.98 2.58
C ASN A 307 -9.04 10.68 1.08
N ASP A 308 -9.96 9.83 0.62
CA ASP A 308 -10.04 9.40 -0.77
C ASP A 308 -10.90 10.33 -1.65
N LYS A 309 -11.40 11.45 -1.12
CA LYS A 309 -12.34 12.37 -1.78
C LYS A 309 -11.84 12.92 -3.12
N TRP A 310 -10.56 13.18 -3.21
CA TRP A 310 -9.87 13.82 -4.35
C TRP A 310 -9.47 12.87 -5.46
N TYR A 311 -9.60 11.55 -5.24
CA TYR A 311 -9.28 10.55 -6.25
C TYR A 311 -10.47 10.23 -7.16
N GLY A 312 -10.19 9.70 -8.35
CA GLY A 312 -11.22 9.16 -9.25
C GLY A 312 -11.92 7.92 -8.65
N SER A 313 -12.99 7.48 -9.29
CA SER A 313 -13.89 6.44 -8.76
C SER A 313 -13.24 5.07 -8.52
N SER A 314 -12.20 4.70 -9.27
CA SER A 314 -11.56 3.38 -9.14
C SER A 314 -10.52 3.28 -8.01
N MET A 315 -10.00 4.39 -7.52
CA MET A 315 -8.93 4.39 -6.51
C MET A 315 -9.39 3.84 -5.16
N PRO A 316 -10.57 4.21 -4.58
CA PRO A 316 -10.98 3.71 -3.27
C PRO A 316 -11.06 2.18 -3.19
N ALA A 317 -11.57 1.51 -4.24
CA ALA A 317 -11.63 0.05 -4.29
C ALA A 317 -10.25 -0.60 -4.38
N GLN A 318 -9.33 -0.01 -5.15
CA GLN A 318 -7.94 -0.47 -5.21
C GLN A 318 -7.24 -0.29 -3.85
N HIS A 319 -7.46 0.84 -3.18
CA HIS A 319 -6.90 1.15 -1.87
C HIS A 319 -7.43 0.19 -0.79
N LEU A 320 -8.74 -0.09 -0.80
CA LEU A 320 -9.34 -1.12 0.07
C LEU A 320 -8.70 -2.49 -0.16
N LYS A 321 -8.45 -2.87 -1.41
CA LYS A 321 -7.79 -4.14 -1.75
C LYS A 321 -6.39 -4.23 -1.15
N HIS A 322 -5.61 -3.14 -1.18
CA HIS A 322 -4.34 -3.06 -0.47
C HIS A 322 -4.53 -3.24 1.04
N ALA A 323 -5.53 -2.59 1.66
CA ALA A 323 -5.80 -2.72 3.09
C ALA A 323 -6.16 -4.16 3.49
N LYS A 324 -6.97 -4.85 2.69
CA LYS A 324 -7.29 -6.28 2.87
C LYS A 324 -6.04 -7.17 2.79
N ALA A 325 -5.19 -6.97 1.78
CA ALA A 325 -3.95 -7.72 1.67
C ALA A 325 -3.03 -7.51 2.88
N ARG A 326 -2.93 -6.28 3.39
CA ARG A 326 -2.15 -5.95 4.58
C ARG A 326 -2.69 -6.59 5.87
N ALA A 327 -4.01 -6.72 6.00
CA ALA A 327 -4.60 -7.46 7.11
C ALA A 327 -4.15 -8.93 7.09
N VAL A 328 -4.24 -9.60 5.93
CA VAL A 328 -3.79 -10.98 5.76
C VAL A 328 -2.28 -11.11 5.97
N GLU A 329 -1.48 -10.25 5.37
CA GLU A 329 -0.01 -10.26 5.43
C GLU A 329 0.53 -10.12 6.86
N SER A 330 -0.12 -9.28 7.68
CA SER A 330 0.27 -9.01 9.06
C SER A 330 -0.39 -9.93 10.09
N ASN A 331 -1.44 -10.63 9.73
CA ASN A 331 -2.36 -11.31 10.64
C ASN A 331 -2.91 -10.37 11.73
N LYS A 332 -3.24 -9.15 11.35
CA LYS A 332 -3.80 -8.13 12.25
C LYS A 332 -5.01 -7.47 11.61
N TRP A 333 -5.97 -7.09 12.43
CA TRP A 333 -7.10 -6.29 11.99
C TRP A 333 -6.63 -4.92 11.47
N VAL A 334 -7.23 -4.49 10.36
CA VAL A 334 -7.05 -3.14 9.81
C VAL A 334 -8.33 -2.36 10.00
N VAL A 335 -8.30 -1.35 10.86
CA VAL A 335 -9.40 -0.44 11.12
C VAL A 335 -9.27 0.74 10.18
N ARG A 336 -10.03 0.71 9.07
CA ARG A 336 -9.92 1.70 8.00
C ARG A 336 -11.04 2.73 8.09
N ALA A 337 -10.68 3.99 8.36
CA ALA A 337 -11.54 5.16 8.35
C ALA A 337 -11.21 6.09 7.20
N THR A 338 -12.19 6.44 6.37
CA THR A 338 -12.01 7.38 5.25
C THR A 338 -12.93 8.59 5.39
N LEU A 339 -12.50 9.76 4.92
CA LEU A 339 -13.34 10.95 4.90
C LEU A 339 -14.51 10.79 3.90
N ASP A 340 -14.17 10.36 2.70
CA ASP A 340 -15.09 10.02 1.60
C ASP A 340 -14.40 9.00 0.69
N GLY A 341 -14.54 7.75 1.00
CA GLY A 341 -13.95 6.61 0.33
C GLY A 341 -14.69 5.34 0.71
N ILE A 342 -13.98 4.24 0.91
CA ILE A 342 -14.57 3.01 1.42
C ILE A 342 -14.02 2.73 2.81
N SER A 343 -14.85 2.83 3.84
CA SER A 343 -14.48 2.53 5.23
C SER A 343 -14.90 1.11 5.61
N GLN A 344 -14.03 0.40 6.32
CA GLN A 344 -14.27 -0.99 6.76
C GLN A 344 -13.36 -1.35 7.94
N ILE A 345 -13.84 -2.18 8.84
CA ILE A 345 -13.01 -2.87 9.85
C ILE A 345 -12.70 -4.25 9.27
N ILE A 346 -11.44 -4.46 8.85
CA ILE A 346 -10.99 -5.55 7.99
C ILE A 346 -10.31 -6.61 8.83
N SER A 347 -10.86 -7.82 8.82
CA SER A 347 -10.26 -8.99 9.44
C SER A 347 -9.08 -9.52 8.59
N PRO A 348 -8.04 -10.10 9.21
CA PRO A 348 -7.10 -10.96 8.52
C PRO A 348 -7.77 -12.18 7.86
N ARG A 349 -9.02 -12.52 8.28
CA ARG A 349 -9.90 -13.49 7.63
C ARG A 349 -11.03 -12.75 6.93
N SER A 350 -11.12 -12.87 5.62
CA SER A 350 -12.05 -12.07 4.80
C SER A 350 -13.52 -12.16 5.21
N ASN A 351 -13.96 -13.32 5.74
CA ASN A 351 -15.33 -13.58 6.14
C ASN A 351 -15.75 -12.98 7.50
N GLU A 352 -14.79 -12.44 8.28
CA GLU A 352 -15.03 -11.84 9.59
C GLU A 352 -15.03 -10.30 9.55
N SER A 353 -14.79 -9.72 8.38
CA SER A 353 -14.77 -8.26 8.22
C SER A 353 -16.16 -7.65 8.43
N SER A 354 -16.19 -6.41 8.92
CA SER A 354 -17.44 -5.64 9.05
C SER A 354 -18.10 -5.41 7.69
N VAL A 355 -19.30 -4.90 7.69
CA VAL A 355 -19.92 -4.24 6.54
C VAL A 355 -19.05 -3.08 6.08
N THR A 356 -19.24 -2.62 4.83
CA THR A 356 -18.57 -1.43 4.28
C THR A 356 -19.49 -0.22 4.36
N LEU A 357 -18.89 0.97 4.52
CA LEU A 357 -19.48 2.23 4.09
C LEU A 357 -18.86 2.58 2.76
N GLU A 358 -19.67 2.65 1.73
CA GLU A 358 -19.23 2.98 0.38
C GLU A 358 -18.94 4.48 0.23
N ARG A 359 -18.27 4.86 -0.84
CA ARG A 359 -18.04 6.27 -1.16
C ARG A 359 -19.36 7.02 -1.30
N GLY A 360 -19.45 8.20 -0.67
CA GLY A 360 -20.67 9.01 -0.62
C GLY A 360 -21.66 8.59 0.47
N GLU A 361 -21.41 7.51 1.20
CA GLU A 361 -22.22 7.11 2.36
C GLU A 361 -21.69 7.72 3.64
N MET A 362 -22.53 8.52 4.31
CA MET A 362 -22.21 9.03 5.64
C MET A 362 -22.70 8.04 6.70
N GLY A 363 -21.82 7.66 7.63
CA GLY A 363 -22.22 6.72 8.68
C GLY A 363 -21.10 6.37 9.64
N SER A 364 -21.39 5.39 10.48
CA SER A 364 -20.43 4.75 11.39
C SER A 364 -20.57 3.25 11.36
N ILE A 365 -19.46 2.55 11.56
CA ILE A 365 -19.38 1.09 11.66
C ILE A 365 -18.81 0.76 13.02
N THR A 366 -19.52 -0.01 13.82
CA THR A 366 -19.01 -0.58 15.07
C THR A 366 -18.79 -2.08 14.91
N HIS A 367 -17.61 -2.56 15.31
CA HIS A 367 -17.24 -3.96 15.22
C HIS A 367 -16.30 -4.35 16.37
N GLU A 368 -16.37 -5.61 16.82
CA GLU A 368 -15.44 -6.18 17.79
C GLU A 368 -14.29 -6.85 17.06
N ILE A 369 -13.06 -6.42 17.34
CA ILE A 369 -11.84 -7.00 16.77
C ILE A 369 -11.10 -7.84 17.80
N THR A 370 -10.30 -8.80 17.34
CA THR A 370 -9.40 -9.58 18.17
C THR A 370 -7.99 -9.05 18.05
N LEU A 371 -7.35 -8.72 19.18
CA LEU A 371 -6.01 -8.15 19.20
C LEU A 371 -4.96 -9.26 19.04
N ASN A 372 -3.97 -9.04 18.17
CA ASN A 372 -2.90 -10.00 17.93
C ASN A 372 -1.52 -9.34 17.99
N SER A 373 -0.75 -9.67 19.04
CA SER A 373 0.62 -9.18 19.23
C SER A 373 1.68 -9.95 18.44
N GLN A 374 1.33 -11.11 17.87
CA GLN A 374 2.28 -11.93 17.13
C GLN A 374 2.53 -11.35 15.73
N ASP A 375 3.81 -11.25 15.39
CA ASP A 375 4.22 -10.85 14.05
C ASP A 375 4.40 -12.05 13.14
N THR A 376 3.90 -11.94 11.93
CA THR A 376 4.13 -12.94 10.86
C THR A 376 5.61 -12.96 10.45
N PHE A 377 6.03 -14.00 9.71
CA PHE A 377 7.38 -14.07 9.17
C PHE A 377 7.69 -12.85 8.30
N TYR A 378 6.74 -12.46 7.44
CA TYR A 378 6.92 -11.29 6.57
C TYR A 378 7.07 -9.99 7.39
N ILE A 379 6.26 -9.77 8.43
CA ILE A 379 6.40 -8.58 9.29
C ILE A 379 7.77 -8.53 9.98
N LYS A 380 8.34 -9.69 10.34
CA LYS A 380 9.67 -9.77 10.97
C LYS A 380 10.82 -9.50 10.01
N HIS A 381 10.71 -9.97 8.77
CA HIS A 381 11.85 -10.01 7.85
C HIS A 381 11.66 -9.14 6.60
N GLY A 382 10.42 -8.74 6.26
CA GLY A 382 10.09 -7.96 5.07
C GLY A 382 10.53 -8.66 3.78
N ASP A 383 10.94 -7.86 2.82
CA ASP A 383 11.42 -8.34 1.51
C ASP A 383 12.88 -8.85 1.53
N VAL A 384 13.60 -8.73 2.66
CA VAL A 384 15.05 -9.03 2.74
C VAL A 384 15.41 -10.45 2.30
N PRO A 385 14.72 -11.53 2.76
CA PRO A 385 15.08 -12.89 2.34
C PRO A 385 14.96 -13.08 0.81
N LEU A 386 13.89 -12.56 0.23
CA LEU A 386 13.64 -12.66 -1.21
C LEU A 386 14.59 -11.79 -2.02
N LEU A 387 14.98 -10.61 -1.48
CA LEU A 387 15.97 -9.73 -2.09
C LEU A 387 17.34 -10.45 -2.21
N ILE A 388 17.78 -11.12 -1.14
CA ILE A 388 19.02 -11.89 -1.15
C ILE A 388 18.95 -13.02 -2.20
N ILE A 389 17.88 -13.81 -2.19
CA ILE A 389 17.69 -14.91 -3.17
C ILE A 389 17.72 -14.36 -4.61
N SER A 390 17.02 -13.25 -4.85
CA SER A 390 16.88 -12.67 -6.19
C SER A 390 18.18 -12.08 -6.70
N VAL A 391 18.94 -11.37 -5.85
CA VAL A 391 20.26 -10.83 -6.21
C VAL A 391 21.25 -11.97 -6.50
N LEU A 392 21.31 -12.99 -5.63
CA LEU A 392 22.19 -14.15 -5.86
C LEU A 392 21.83 -14.89 -7.15
N SER A 393 20.53 -15.10 -7.41
CA SER A 393 20.06 -15.77 -8.64
C SER A 393 20.48 -15.00 -9.89
N LEU A 394 20.37 -13.66 -9.85
CA LEU A 394 20.77 -12.83 -10.98
C LEU A 394 22.29 -12.83 -11.19
N MET A 395 23.06 -12.72 -10.10
CA MET A 395 24.53 -12.77 -10.14
C MET A 395 25.04 -14.12 -10.73
N LEU A 396 24.47 -15.24 -10.26
CA LEU A 396 24.78 -16.57 -10.80
C LEU A 396 24.40 -16.67 -12.28
N GLY A 397 23.24 -16.14 -12.66
CA GLY A 397 22.81 -16.10 -14.06
C GLY A 397 23.75 -15.33 -14.98
N ILE A 398 24.26 -14.17 -14.53
CA ILE A 398 25.23 -13.39 -15.30
C ILE A 398 26.60 -14.09 -15.35
N PHE A 399 27.05 -14.66 -14.23
CA PHE A 399 28.34 -15.34 -14.13
C PHE A 399 28.39 -16.55 -15.06
N PHE A 400 27.45 -17.49 -14.93
CA PHE A 400 27.45 -18.72 -15.75
C PHE A 400 27.22 -18.46 -17.23
N ARG A 401 26.49 -17.42 -17.62
CA ARG A 401 26.34 -17.06 -19.02
C ARG A 401 27.67 -16.73 -19.70
N LYS A 402 28.62 -16.15 -18.96
CA LYS A 402 29.97 -15.86 -19.51
C LYS A 402 30.76 -17.11 -19.89
N TYR A 403 30.40 -18.26 -19.33
CA TYR A 403 31.08 -19.55 -19.60
C TYR A 403 30.27 -20.47 -20.52
N GLU A 404 29.03 -20.11 -20.89
CA GLU A 404 28.21 -20.86 -21.86
C GLU A 404 28.39 -20.35 -23.31
N ASN A 405 29.09 -19.22 -23.54
CA ASN A 405 29.51 -18.67 -24.80
C ASN A 405 31.02 -18.92 -24.99
#